data_8657526363fbcf17314aaf9d7f5a4be1
#
_entry.id   8657526363fbcf17314aaf9d7f5a4be1
#
_cell.length_a   1.000
_cell.length_b   1.000
_cell.length_c   1.000
_cell.angle_alpha   90.00
_cell.angle_beta   90.00
_cell.angle_gamma   90.00
#
_symmetry.space_group_name_H-M   'P 1'
#
loop_
_entity.id
_entity.type
_entity.pdbx_description
1 polymer ?
#
loop_
_entity_poly.entity_id
_entity_poly.type
_entity_poly.pdbx_seq_one_letter_code
_entity_poly.pdbx_strand_id
1 'polypeptide(L)'
;MNTPVVLITGALTGIGRATAIAFAREGARIVVSGRRDEVGQKLVAELREVGVEAEYWRADVRHEDDVRDLVDKTVTRFGRLDIAVNNAATEGRGGLVTEQTAESYAATFETNVLGVLLSMKHELRVMLPQGSGSIVNVSSAYGSVGAAGASVYVGSKHAVEGMTKSAALEVAGTGVRVNVVAPGATDTGMLTRFTNTDENKAALVSTVPIKRLATPEEIAHVIVFVASANAS
;
A
#
# COMPACT_ATOMS: atom_id res chain seq x y z
N MET A 1 3.31 15.92 21.85
CA MET A 1 2.92 15.63 20.43
C MET A 1 1.90 14.50 20.49
N ASN A 2 0.80 14.57 19.73
CA ASN A 2 -0.16 13.47 19.70
C ASN A 2 0.42 12.28 18.96
N THR A 3 0.21 11.07 19.48
CA THR A 3 0.59 9.81 18.82
C THR A 3 -0.16 9.65 17.49
N PRO A 4 0.52 9.52 16.35
CA PRO A 4 -0.16 9.45 15.06
C PRO A 4 -0.96 8.16 14.91
N VAL A 5 -2.08 8.24 14.21
CA VAL A 5 -2.93 7.09 13.81
C VAL A 5 -2.63 6.74 12.37
N VAL A 6 -2.21 5.50 12.14
CA VAL A 6 -1.78 4.98 10.83
C VAL A 6 -2.70 3.85 10.40
N LEU A 7 -3.28 3.96 9.21
CA LEU A 7 -4.06 2.93 8.55
C LEU A 7 -3.25 2.34 7.39
N ILE A 8 -3.16 1.00 7.32
CA ILE A 8 -2.40 0.31 6.27
C ILE A 8 -3.27 -0.78 5.63
N THR A 9 -3.55 -0.65 4.34
CA THR A 9 -4.22 -1.68 3.56
C THR A 9 -3.25 -2.73 3.04
N GLY A 10 -3.68 -4.00 2.93
CA GLY A 10 -2.78 -5.08 2.51
C GLY A 10 -1.63 -5.33 3.49
N ALA A 11 -1.83 -5.04 4.77
CA ALA A 11 -0.80 -5.06 5.81
C ALA A 11 -0.35 -6.45 6.27
N LEU A 12 -0.99 -7.52 5.80
CA LEU A 12 -0.81 -8.86 6.40
C LEU A 12 0.48 -9.58 5.98
N THR A 13 1.18 -9.08 4.95
CA THR A 13 2.43 -9.68 4.44
C THR A 13 3.32 -8.63 3.76
N GLY A 14 4.57 -9.01 3.49
CA GLY A 14 5.50 -8.23 2.67
C GLY A 14 5.69 -6.79 3.15
N ILE A 15 5.66 -5.85 2.20
CA ILE A 15 5.89 -4.42 2.47
C ILE A 15 4.89 -3.86 3.48
N GLY A 16 3.60 -4.19 3.36
CA GLY A 16 2.58 -3.69 4.28
C GLY A 16 2.80 -4.13 5.72
N ARG A 17 3.21 -5.40 5.95
CA ARG A 17 3.54 -5.90 7.28
C ARG A 17 4.80 -5.22 7.84
N ALA A 18 5.85 -5.09 7.03
CA ALA A 18 7.06 -4.39 7.44
C ALA A 18 6.78 -2.92 7.78
N THR A 19 5.89 -2.27 7.02
CA THR A 19 5.44 -0.89 7.26
C THR A 19 4.69 -0.76 8.59
N ALA A 20 3.79 -1.70 8.91
CA ALA A 20 3.09 -1.70 10.20
C ALA A 20 4.08 -1.82 11.38
N ILE A 21 5.05 -2.71 11.28
CA ILE A 21 6.10 -2.88 12.30
C ILE A 21 6.98 -1.62 12.41
N ALA A 22 7.33 -0.99 11.28
CA ALA A 22 8.16 0.21 11.28
C ALA A 22 7.43 1.38 11.98
N PHE A 23 6.15 1.62 11.68
CA PHE A 23 5.36 2.64 12.38
C PHE A 23 5.13 2.31 13.86
N ALA A 24 4.98 1.04 14.22
CA ALA A 24 4.88 0.64 15.63
C ALA A 24 6.16 1.01 16.42
N ARG A 25 7.33 0.83 15.83
CA ARG A 25 8.60 1.23 16.44
C ARG A 25 8.73 2.75 16.63
N GLU A 26 8.05 3.54 15.81
CA GLU A 26 7.91 5.00 15.99
C GLU A 26 6.82 5.38 17.00
N GLY A 27 6.17 4.40 17.65
CA GLY A 27 5.15 4.60 18.67
C GLY A 27 3.77 4.98 18.13
N ALA A 28 3.48 4.78 16.85
CA ALA A 28 2.19 5.08 16.26
C ALA A 28 1.07 4.11 16.72
N ARG A 29 -0.19 4.56 16.70
CA ARG A 29 -1.37 3.71 16.80
C ARG A 29 -1.68 3.14 15.42
N ILE A 30 -1.83 1.81 15.31
CA ILE A 30 -1.82 1.12 14.03
C ILE A 30 -3.17 0.46 13.74
N VAL A 31 -3.71 0.70 12.56
CA VAL A 31 -4.80 -0.09 11.98
C VAL A 31 -4.24 -0.87 10.81
N VAL A 32 -4.33 -2.18 10.87
CA VAL A 32 -3.95 -3.07 9.78
C VAL A 32 -5.19 -3.68 9.13
N SER A 33 -5.20 -3.77 7.82
CA SER A 33 -6.32 -4.34 7.08
C SER A 33 -5.88 -5.33 6.01
N GLY A 34 -6.76 -6.26 5.73
CA GLY A 34 -6.63 -7.30 4.71
C GLY A 34 -7.79 -8.29 4.79
N ARG A 35 -7.71 -9.40 4.05
CA ARG A 35 -8.83 -10.34 3.88
C ARG A 35 -8.75 -11.61 4.74
N ARG A 36 -7.68 -11.78 5.52
CA ARG A 36 -7.42 -13.02 6.28
C ARG A 36 -7.40 -12.73 7.78
N ASP A 37 -8.48 -13.11 8.47
CA ASP A 37 -8.73 -12.74 9.86
C ASP A 37 -7.65 -13.26 10.82
N GLU A 38 -7.29 -14.54 10.73
CA GLU A 38 -6.28 -15.16 11.60
C GLU A 38 -4.92 -14.47 11.49
N VAL A 39 -4.49 -14.15 10.24
CA VAL A 39 -3.21 -13.47 9.99
C VAL A 39 -3.25 -12.04 10.51
N GLY A 40 -4.39 -11.36 10.38
CA GLY A 40 -4.60 -10.01 10.88
C GLY A 40 -4.54 -9.96 12.41
N GLN A 41 -5.24 -10.86 13.09
CA GLN A 41 -5.23 -10.94 14.54
C GLN A 41 -3.84 -11.27 15.10
N LYS A 42 -3.11 -12.17 14.43
CA LYS A 42 -1.72 -12.49 14.80
C LYS A 42 -0.81 -11.27 14.67
N LEU A 43 -0.92 -10.51 13.57
CA LEU A 43 -0.12 -9.29 13.39
C LEU A 43 -0.44 -8.25 14.47
N VAL A 44 -1.71 -8.06 14.82
CA VAL A 44 -2.10 -7.16 15.92
C VAL A 44 -1.50 -7.59 17.26
N ALA A 45 -1.49 -8.88 17.56
CA ALA A 45 -0.85 -9.38 18.78
C ALA A 45 0.65 -9.03 18.80
N GLU A 46 1.37 -9.27 17.70
CA GLU A 46 2.78 -8.91 17.55
C GLU A 46 3.02 -7.39 17.73
N LEU A 47 2.16 -6.54 17.14
CA LEU A 47 2.27 -5.09 17.28
C LEU A 47 2.05 -4.63 18.72
N ARG A 48 1.09 -5.23 19.41
CA ARG A 48 0.82 -4.94 20.83
C ARG A 48 1.97 -5.37 21.74
N GLU A 49 2.70 -6.43 21.41
CA GLU A 49 3.92 -6.84 22.12
C GLU A 49 5.04 -5.78 22.01
N VAL A 50 5.05 -5.01 20.94
CA VAL A 50 5.96 -3.84 20.79
C VAL A 50 5.54 -2.65 21.67
N GLY A 51 4.34 -2.69 22.26
CA GLY A 51 3.85 -1.68 23.20
C GLY A 51 2.94 -0.62 22.59
N VAL A 52 2.41 -0.82 21.38
CA VAL A 52 1.51 0.14 20.72
C VAL A 52 0.06 -0.33 20.69
N GLU A 53 -0.88 0.61 20.58
CA GLU A 53 -2.28 0.29 20.28
C GLU A 53 -2.39 -0.15 18.82
N ALA A 54 -2.95 -1.33 18.58
CA ALA A 54 -3.14 -1.86 17.24
C ALA A 54 -4.51 -2.53 17.10
N GLU A 55 -5.14 -2.37 15.93
CA GLU A 55 -6.41 -2.99 15.58
C GLU A 55 -6.30 -3.66 14.20
N TYR A 56 -7.06 -4.74 14.01
CA TYR A 56 -7.26 -5.36 12.71
C TYR A 56 -8.73 -5.29 12.33
N TRP A 57 -9.01 -4.81 11.12
CA TRP A 57 -10.33 -4.94 10.52
C TRP A 57 -10.22 -5.54 9.13
N ARG A 58 -11.07 -6.53 8.91
CA ARG A 58 -11.19 -7.14 7.58
C ARG A 58 -11.77 -6.13 6.61
N ALA A 59 -11.12 -5.98 5.45
CA ALA A 59 -11.64 -5.23 4.32
C ALA A 59 -11.07 -5.77 3.01
N ASP A 60 -11.91 -5.79 1.97
CA ASP A 60 -11.50 -5.97 0.60
C ASP A 60 -11.60 -4.62 -0.11
N VAL A 61 -10.46 -4.08 -0.50
CA VAL A 61 -10.37 -2.73 -1.09
C VAL A 61 -11.16 -2.57 -2.41
N ARG A 62 -11.61 -3.67 -3.02
CA ARG A 62 -12.47 -3.65 -4.22
C ARG A 62 -13.91 -3.23 -3.91
N HIS A 63 -14.31 -3.26 -2.64
CA HIS A 63 -15.67 -2.94 -2.20
C HIS A 63 -15.67 -1.62 -1.43
N GLU A 64 -16.41 -0.64 -1.96
CA GLU A 64 -16.44 0.71 -1.39
C GLU A 64 -16.93 0.72 0.06
N ASP A 65 -17.97 -0.08 0.38
CA ASP A 65 -18.48 -0.16 1.74
C ASP A 65 -17.45 -0.67 2.74
N ASP A 66 -16.64 -1.67 2.37
CA ASP A 66 -15.55 -2.18 3.20
C ASP A 66 -14.52 -1.09 3.49
N VAL A 67 -14.15 -0.31 2.45
CA VAL A 67 -13.17 0.78 2.58
C VAL A 67 -13.72 1.92 3.42
N ARG A 68 -14.97 2.33 3.18
CA ARG A 68 -15.64 3.35 3.99
C ARG A 68 -15.66 2.94 5.47
N ASP A 69 -16.15 1.73 5.74
CA ASP A 69 -16.29 1.22 7.11
C ASP A 69 -14.92 1.09 7.81
N LEU A 70 -13.87 0.72 7.08
CA LEU A 70 -12.50 0.65 7.58
C LEU A 70 -12.02 2.03 8.07
N VAL A 71 -12.22 3.07 7.27
CA VAL A 71 -11.85 4.45 7.63
C VAL A 71 -12.72 4.96 8.80
N ASP A 72 -14.03 4.71 8.75
CA ASP A 72 -14.96 5.15 9.79
C ASP A 72 -14.67 4.49 11.15
N LYS A 73 -14.37 3.19 11.16
CA LYS A 73 -13.93 2.46 12.36
C LYS A 73 -12.61 3.00 12.90
N THR A 74 -11.67 3.37 12.03
CA THR A 74 -10.40 3.99 12.43
C THR A 74 -10.65 5.29 13.19
N VAL A 75 -11.47 6.17 12.63
CA VAL A 75 -11.82 7.46 13.26
C VAL A 75 -12.64 7.25 14.53
N THR A 76 -13.59 6.33 14.53
CA THR A 76 -14.40 6.02 15.73
C THR A 76 -13.51 5.52 16.87
N ARG A 77 -12.51 4.68 16.57
CA ARG A 77 -11.62 4.09 17.59
C ARG A 77 -10.58 5.06 18.12
N PHE A 78 -10.01 5.89 17.25
CA PHE A 78 -8.85 6.73 17.59
C PHE A 78 -9.09 8.23 17.48
N GLY A 79 -10.27 8.67 17.03
CA GLY A 79 -10.67 10.08 16.90
C GLY A 79 -10.11 10.81 15.69
N ARG A 80 -9.20 10.18 14.91
CA ARG A 80 -8.51 10.80 13.78
C ARG A 80 -7.87 9.77 12.85
N LEU A 81 -7.41 10.23 11.69
CA LEU A 81 -6.54 9.50 10.78
C LEU A 81 -5.41 10.41 10.31
N ASP A 82 -4.16 10.12 10.69
CA ASP A 82 -3.01 10.97 10.36
C ASP A 82 -2.27 10.49 9.12
N ILE A 83 -2.11 9.17 8.98
CA ILE A 83 -1.37 8.57 7.90
C ILE A 83 -2.18 7.41 7.33
N ALA A 84 -2.28 7.36 6.01
CA ALA A 84 -2.84 6.21 5.29
C ALA A 84 -1.81 5.66 4.31
N VAL A 85 -1.65 4.32 4.30
CA VAL A 85 -0.75 3.63 3.38
C VAL A 85 -1.57 2.66 2.53
N ASN A 86 -1.76 2.99 1.26
CA ASN A 86 -2.48 2.20 0.29
C ASN A 86 -1.53 1.20 -0.37
N ASN A 87 -1.35 0.05 0.28
CA ASN A 87 -0.41 -0.98 -0.13
C ASN A 87 -1.09 -2.23 -0.70
N ALA A 88 -2.39 -2.43 -0.48
CA ALA A 88 -3.11 -3.58 -1.03
C ALA A 88 -2.99 -3.65 -2.56
N ALA A 89 -2.47 -4.76 -3.07
CA ALA A 89 -2.25 -4.96 -4.49
C ALA A 89 -2.16 -6.45 -4.87
N THR A 90 -2.26 -6.73 -6.16
CA THR A 90 -1.98 -8.02 -6.77
C THR A 90 -1.03 -7.85 -7.95
N GLU A 91 -0.21 -8.86 -8.22
CA GLU A 91 0.67 -8.94 -9.38
C GLU A 91 -0.10 -9.16 -10.70
N GLY A 92 -1.38 -9.54 -10.60
CA GLY A 92 -2.19 -9.89 -11.75
C GLY A 92 -1.78 -11.21 -12.41
N ARG A 93 -2.28 -11.44 -13.63
CA ARG A 93 -1.89 -12.58 -14.45
C ARG A 93 -0.75 -12.17 -15.38
N GLY A 94 0.40 -12.84 -15.26
CA GLY A 94 1.49 -12.73 -16.23
C GLY A 94 1.12 -13.33 -17.59
N GLY A 95 1.76 -12.86 -18.65
CA GLY A 95 1.57 -13.34 -20.03
C GLY A 95 1.62 -12.22 -21.06
N LEU A 96 1.70 -12.57 -22.34
CA LEU A 96 1.73 -11.60 -23.44
C LEU A 96 0.42 -10.80 -23.52
N VAL A 97 0.45 -9.63 -24.12
CA VAL A 97 -0.76 -8.81 -24.32
C VAL A 97 -1.85 -9.58 -25.06
N THR A 98 -1.48 -10.40 -26.00
CA THR A 98 -2.40 -11.25 -26.78
C THR A 98 -3.09 -12.34 -25.95
N GLU A 99 -2.60 -12.62 -24.74
CA GLU A 99 -3.13 -13.63 -23.82
C GLU A 99 -3.95 -13.03 -22.68
N GLN A 100 -3.97 -11.70 -22.58
CA GLN A 100 -4.74 -11.01 -21.55
C GLN A 100 -6.22 -11.01 -21.88
N THR A 101 -7.05 -11.07 -20.85
CA THR A 101 -8.51 -11.11 -20.97
C THR A 101 -9.16 -9.98 -20.17
N ALA A 102 -10.43 -9.69 -20.42
CA ALA A 102 -11.19 -8.73 -19.64
C ALA A 102 -11.22 -9.11 -18.15
N GLU A 103 -11.26 -10.39 -17.82
CA GLU A 103 -11.29 -10.90 -16.45
C GLU A 103 -9.92 -10.67 -15.76
N SER A 104 -8.79 -10.93 -16.47
CA SER A 104 -7.46 -10.68 -15.91
C SER A 104 -7.22 -9.19 -15.68
N TYR A 105 -7.71 -8.34 -16.57
CA TYR A 105 -7.71 -6.89 -16.42
C TYR A 105 -8.54 -6.48 -15.19
N ALA A 106 -9.82 -6.89 -15.12
CA ALA A 106 -10.71 -6.52 -14.04
C ALA A 106 -10.14 -6.93 -12.67
N ALA A 107 -9.70 -8.17 -12.51
CA ALA A 107 -9.13 -8.67 -11.25
C ALA A 107 -7.93 -7.84 -10.77
N THR A 108 -7.11 -7.34 -11.71
CA THR A 108 -5.94 -6.50 -11.37
C THR A 108 -6.34 -5.06 -11.08
N PHE A 109 -7.15 -4.45 -11.97
CA PHE A 109 -7.53 -3.05 -11.84
C PHE A 109 -8.50 -2.79 -10.68
N GLU A 110 -9.40 -3.71 -10.38
CA GLU A 110 -10.27 -3.59 -9.21
C GLU A 110 -9.48 -3.52 -7.91
N THR A 111 -8.42 -4.31 -7.79
CA THR A 111 -7.57 -4.28 -6.58
C THR A 111 -6.61 -3.10 -6.60
N ASN A 112 -5.82 -2.95 -7.68
CA ASN A 112 -4.69 -2.04 -7.71
C ASN A 112 -5.08 -0.58 -7.97
N VAL A 113 -6.18 -0.36 -8.71
CA VAL A 113 -6.59 0.98 -9.17
C VAL A 113 -7.84 1.44 -8.45
N LEU A 114 -8.96 0.70 -8.57
CA LEU A 114 -10.19 1.04 -7.88
C LEU A 114 -9.99 1.05 -6.36
N GLY A 115 -9.30 0.05 -5.82
CA GLY A 115 -9.01 -0.02 -4.37
C GLY A 115 -8.24 1.20 -3.86
N VAL A 116 -7.25 1.70 -4.61
CA VAL A 116 -6.51 2.92 -4.24
C VAL A 116 -7.40 4.16 -4.37
N LEU A 117 -8.22 4.26 -5.42
CA LEU A 117 -9.17 5.36 -5.60
C LEU A 117 -10.16 5.45 -4.45
N LEU A 118 -10.79 4.34 -4.08
CA LEU A 118 -11.77 4.27 -2.99
C LEU A 118 -11.10 4.57 -1.64
N SER A 119 -9.88 4.08 -1.41
CA SER A 119 -9.11 4.38 -0.21
C SER A 119 -8.86 5.88 -0.10
N MET A 120 -8.27 6.52 -1.11
CA MET A 120 -8.04 7.97 -1.13
C MET A 120 -9.33 8.77 -0.93
N LYS A 121 -10.43 8.36 -1.57
CA LYS A 121 -11.75 9.01 -1.43
C LYS A 121 -12.18 9.11 0.03
N HIS A 122 -12.13 8.00 0.76
CA HIS A 122 -12.61 7.96 2.15
C HIS A 122 -11.58 8.52 3.14
N GLU A 123 -10.29 8.39 2.87
CA GLU A 123 -9.21 8.99 3.64
C GLU A 123 -9.25 10.53 3.55
N LEU A 124 -9.36 11.06 2.34
CA LEU A 124 -9.46 12.52 2.11
C LEU A 124 -10.74 13.10 2.72
N ARG A 125 -11.86 12.38 2.70
CA ARG A 125 -13.11 12.78 3.37
C ARG A 125 -12.89 13.08 4.86
N VAL A 126 -11.97 12.41 5.50
CA VAL A 126 -11.61 12.58 6.91
C VAL A 126 -10.49 13.61 7.10
N MET A 127 -9.43 13.51 6.31
CA MET A 127 -8.23 14.32 6.47
C MET A 127 -8.43 15.79 6.09
N LEU A 128 -9.29 16.08 5.09
CA LEU A 128 -9.55 17.45 4.67
C LEU A 128 -10.22 18.30 5.75
N PRO A 129 -11.33 17.88 6.41
CA PRO A 129 -11.88 18.60 7.54
C PRO A 129 -10.93 18.67 8.74
N GLN A 130 -10.03 17.68 8.88
CA GLN A 130 -9.00 17.64 9.92
C GLN A 130 -7.90 18.69 9.69
N GLY A 131 -7.73 19.18 8.43
CA GLY A 131 -6.70 20.14 8.03
C GLY A 131 -5.28 19.55 8.08
N SER A 132 -5.15 18.24 8.15
CA SER A 132 -3.85 17.55 8.19
C SER A 132 -3.98 16.08 7.82
N GLY A 133 -2.98 15.53 7.17
CA GLY A 133 -2.91 14.12 6.82
C GLY A 133 -1.80 13.81 5.82
N SER A 134 -1.41 12.54 5.74
CA SER A 134 -0.44 12.07 4.75
C SER A 134 -0.90 10.74 4.17
N ILE A 135 -1.11 10.69 2.87
CA ILE A 135 -1.45 9.47 2.12
C ILE A 135 -0.22 9.03 1.34
N VAL A 136 0.13 7.75 1.45
CA VAL A 136 1.21 7.13 0.68
C VAL A 136 0.63 5.96 -0.11
N ASN A 137 0.59 6.10 -1.42
CA ASN A 137 0.20 5.04 -2.33
C ASN A 137 1.42 4.20 -2.73
N VAL A 138 1.33 2.88 -2.63
CA VAL A 138 2.44 1.99 -3.03
C VAL A 138 2.26 1.57 -4.49
N SER A 139 3.09 2.17 -5.37
CA SER A 139 3.18 1.84 -6.77
C SER A 139 4.21 0.71 -7.02
N SER A 140 5.02 0.87 -8.02
CA SER A 140 6.13 -0.01 -8.43
C SER A 140 7.06 0.76 -9.36
N ALA A 141 8.31 0.36 -9.52
CA ALA A 141 9.14 0.82 -10.64
C ALA A 141 8.42 0.64 -11.99
N TYR A 142 7.56 -0.35 -12.09
CA TYR A 142 6.69 -0.58 -13.25
C TYR A 142 5.52 0.42 -13.37
N GLY A 143 5.42 1.41 -12.50
CA GLY A 143 4.56 2.58 -12.68
C GLY A 143 5.15 3.64 -13.60
N SER A 144 6.46 3.53 -13.94
CA SER A 144 7.17 4.48 -14.78
C SER A 144 7.81 3.86 -16.04
N VAL A 145 7.94 2.51 -16.07
CA VAL A 145 8.54 1.76 -17.19
C VAL A 145 7.69 0.55 -17.57
N GLY A 146 7.88 0.05 -18.80
CA GLY A 146 7.23 -1.17 -19.27
C GLY A 146 7.93 -2.44 -18.80
N ALA A 147 7.19 -3.57 -18.80
CA ALA A 147 7.74 -4.91 -18.59
C ALA A 147 7.02 -5.91 -19.49
N ALA A 148 7.78 -6.67 -20.27
CA ALA A 148 7.23 -7.73 -21.10
C ALA A 148 6.53 -8.78 -20.23
N GLY A 149 5.34 -9.22 -20.65
CA GLY A 149 4.55 -10.20 -19.91
C GLY A 149 3.82 -9.65 -18.67
N ALA A 150 3.83 -8.34 -18.43
CA ALA A 150 3.19 -7.73 -17.26
C ALA A 150 2.32 -6.50 -17.61
N SER A 151 1.79 -6.42 -18.82
CA SER A 151 1.12 -5.22 -19.35
C SER A 151 -0.01 -4.69 -18.48
N VAL A 152 -0.87 -5.57 -17.95
CA VAL A 152 -1.99 -5.18 -17.08
C VAL A 152 -1.49 -4.65 -15.73
N TYR A 153 -0.52 -5.30 -15.12
CA TYR A 153 0.09 -4.83 -13.88
C TYR A 153 0.79 -3.47 -14.09
N VAL A 154 1.61 -3.34 -15.13
CA VAL A 154 2.27 -2.09 -15.53
C VAL A 154 1.24 -0.96 -15.69
N GLY A 155 0.18 -1.20 -16.49
CA GLY A 155 -0.90 -0.23 -16.67
C GLY A 155 -1.57 0.17 -15.36
N SER A 156 -1.81 -0.79 -14.46
CA SER A 156 -2.39 -0.51 -13.15
C SER A 156 -1.50 0.39 -12.28
N LYS A 157 -0.18 0.19 -12.31
CA LYS A 157 0.75 1.00 -11.51
C LYS A 157 0.98 2.39 -12.08
N HIS A 158 0.97 2.56 -13.42
CA HIS A 158 0.91 3.87 -14.06
C HIS A 158 -0.36 4.64 -13.67
N ALA A 159 -1.53 3.96 -13.62
CA ALA A 159 -2.78 4.58 -13.17
C ALA A 159 -2.69 5.06 -11.72
N VAL A 160 -2.11 4.28 -10.80
CA VAL A 160 -1.89 4.68 -9.40
C VAL A 160 -1.05 5.96 -9.33
N GLU A 161 0.05 6.05 -10.09
CA GLU A 161 0.88 7.25 -10.09
C GLU A 161 0.16 8.48 -10.66
N GLY A 162 -0.60 8.30 -11.74
CA GLY A 162 -1.42 9.36 -12.32
C GLY A 162 -2.47 9.90 -11.34
N MET A 163 -3.23 9.00 -10.70
CA MET A 163 -4.23 9.37 -9.69
C MET A 163 -3.59 10.04 -8.47
N THR A 164 -2.42 9.57 -8.03
CA THR A 164 -1.69 10.17 -6.90
C THR A 164 -1.33 11.63 -7.20
N LYS A 165 -0.79 11.90 -8.39
CA LYS A 165 -0.44 13.26 -8.84
C LYS A 165 -1.65 14.18 -8.89
N SER A 166 -2.79 13.70 -9.41
CA SER A 166 -4.05 14.46 -9.46
C SER A 166 -4.56 14.79 -8.05
N ALA A 167 -4.66 13.77 -7.18
CA ALA A 167 -5.10 13.96 -5.80
C ALA A 167 -4.19 14.93 -5.03
N ALA A 168 -2.86 14.86 -5.23
CA ALA A 168 -1.92 15.78 -4.61
C ALA A 168 -2.18 17.25 -5.01
N LEU A 169 -2.50 17.49 -6.28
CA LEU A 169 -2.88 18.83 -6.77
C LEU A 169 -4.21 19.29 -6.20
N GLU A 170 -5.20 18.43 -6.10
CA GLU A 170 -6.53 18.73 -5.54
C GLU A 170 -6.46 19.18 -4.05
N VAL A 171 -5.53 18.61 -3.28
CA VAL A 171 -5.41 18.90 -1.85
C VAL A 171 -4.28 19.89 -1.52
N ALA A 172 -3.59 20.44 -2.52
CA ALA A 172 -2.51 21.39 -2.30
C ALA A 172 -2.97 22.59 -1.43
N GLY A 173 -2.21 22.90 -0.39
CA GLY A 173 -2.54 24.00 0.53
C GLY A 173 -3.55 23.67 1.63
N THR A 174 -4.12 22.45 1.68
CA THR A 174 -5.09 22.06 2.72
C THR A 174 -4.44 21.50 4.00
N GLY A 175 -3.12 21.30 4.00
CA GLY A 175 -2.40 20.60 5.06
C GLY A 175 -2.39 19.06 4.87
N VAL A 176 -3.01 18.55 3.81
CA VAL A 176 -2.97 17.12 3.44
C VAL A 176 -1.95 16.91 2.32
N ARG A 177 -1.17 15.83 2.39
CA ARG A 177 -0.20 15.44 1.35
C ARG A 177 -0.56 14.07 0.79
N VAL A 178 -0.41 13.91 -0.53
CA VAL A 178 -0.59 12.62 -1.20
C VAL A 178 0.65 12.32 -2.02
N ASN A 179 1.32 11.20 -1.70
CA ASN A 179 2.58 10.81 -2.31
C ASN A 179 2.54 9.37 -2.80
N VAL A 180 3.50 9.01 -3.63
CA VAL A 180 3.71 7.65 -4.10
C VAL A 180 5.10 7.16 -3.71
N VAL A 181 5.19 5.89 -3.28
CA VAL A 181 6.45 5.14 -3.20
C VAL A 181 6.40 4.05 -4.26
N ALA A 182 7.43 3.97 -5.08
CA ALA A 182 7.54 3.07 -6.23
C ALA A 182 8.67 2.04 -6.02
N PRO A 183 8.44 0.94 -5.29
CA PRO A 183 9.46 -0.07 -5.03
C PRO A 183 9.97 -0.73 -6.30
N GLY A 184 11.27 -1.03 -6.35
CA GLY A 184 11.84 -1.98 -7.27
C GLY A 184 11.57 -3.44 -6.85
N ALA A 185 12.34 -4.38 -7.39
CA ALA A 185 12.24 -5.78 -7.03
C ALA A 185 12.52 -5.98 -5.53
N THR A 186 11.48 -6.39 -4.78
CA THR A 186 11.51 -6.54 -3.33
C THR A 186 11.18 -7.98 -2.95
N ASP A 187 11.91 -8.57 -2.01
CA ASP A 187 11.74 -9.96 -1.60
C ASP A 187 10.45 -10.18 -0.80
N THR A 188 9.40 -10.53 -1.51
CA THR A 188 8.05 -10.70 -0.98
C THR A 188 7.38 -11.92 -1.59
N GLY A 189 6.34 -12.45 -0.94
CA GLY A 189 5.54 -13.51 -1.53
C GLY A 189 4.87 -13.11 -2.86
N MET A 190 4.63 -11.82 -3.12
CA MET A 190 4.17 -11.33 -4.41
C MET A 190 5.24 -11.55 -5.49
N LEU A 191 6.50 -11.21 -5.21
CA LEU A 191 7.59 -11.43 -6.15
C LEU A 191 7.78 -12.92 -6.45
N THR A 192 7.69 -13.78 -5.44
CA THR A 192 7.79 -15.23 -5.61
C THR A 192 6.72 -15.77 -6.56
N ARG A 193 5.47 -15.30 -6.43
CA ARG A 193 4.39 -15.68 -7.36
C ARG A 193 4.59 -15.10 -8.75
N PHE A 194 5.07 -13.86 -8.85
CA PHE A 194 5.35 -13.17 -10.11
C PHE A 194 6.45 -13.89 -10.91
N THR A 195 7.53 -14.31 -10.27
CA THR A 195 8.64 -14.99 -10.91
C THR A 195 8.37 -16.48 -11.15
N ASN A 196 7.53 -17.10 -10.32
CA ASN A 196 7.08 -18.49 -10.38
C ASN A 196 8.19 -19.55 -10.20
N THR A 197 9.44 -19.28 -10.60
CA THR A 197 10.59 -20.20 -10.44
C THR A 197 11.81 -19.45 -9.90
N ASP A 198 12.76 -20.23 -9.32
CA ASP A 198 14.02 -19.65 -8.81
C ASP A 198 14.91 -19.15 -9.94
N GLU A 199 14.87 -19.78 -11.12
CA GLU A 199 15.58 -19.33 -12.31
C GLU A 199 15.08 -17.95 -12.77
N ASN A 200 13.77 -17.75 -12.85
CA ASN A 200 13.17 -16.47 -13.20
C ASN A 200 13.47 -15.41 -12.14
N LYS A 201 13.47 -15.77 -10.84
CA LYS A 201 13.87 -14.88 -9.76
C LYS A 201 15.33 -14.45 -9.90
N ALA A 202 16.24 -15.40 -10.18
CA ALA A 202 17.64 -15.11 -10.42
C ALA A 202 17.86 -14.25 -11.68
N ALA A 203 17.13 -14.54 -12.77
CA ALA A 203 17.16 -13.73 -13.98
C ALA A 203 16.72 -12.28 -13.69
N LEU A 204 15.62 -12.08 -12.94
CA LEU A 204 15.17 -10.76 -12.53
C LEU A 204 16.24 -10.05 -11.69
N VAL A 205 16.83 -10.71 -10.69
CA VAL A 205 17.90 -10.13 -9.85
C VAL A 205 19.09 -9.70 -10.70
N SER A 206 19.43 -10.45 -11.74
CA SER A 206 20.53 -10.10 -12.66
C SER A 206 20.31 -8.78 -13.40
N THR A 207 19.06 -8.37 -13.62
CA THR A 207 18.71 -7.08 -14.24
C THR A 207 18.76 -5.91 -13.26
N VAL A 208 18.67 -6.17 -11.95
CA VAL A 208 18.75 -5.11 -10.92
C VAL A 208 20.20 -4.62 -10.83
N PRO A 209 20.47 -3.31 -10.99
CA PRO A 209 21.85 -2.80 -11.00
C PRO A 209 22.67 -3.17 -9.75
N ILE A 210 22.09 -3.14 -8.55
CA ILE A 210 22.74 -3.49 -7.30
C ILE A 210 22.81 -5.01 -7.04
N LYS A 211 22.32 -5.84 -7.99
CA LYS A 211 22.41 -7.31 -7.98
C LYS A 211 21.80 -8.00 -6.76
N ARG A 212 20.84 -7.35 -6.11
CA ARG A 212 20.04 -7.94 -5.04
C ARG A 212 18.60 -7.41 -5.05
N LEU A 213 17.72 -8.13 -4.39
CA LEU A 213 16.38 -7.62 -4.05
C LEU A 213 16.49 -6.62 -2.89
N ALA A 214 15.55 -5.67 -2.86
CA ALA A 214 15.30 -4.92 -1.64
C ALA A 214 14.60 -5.81 -0.61
N THR A 215 14.76 -5.50 0.67
CA THR A 215 13.94 -6.10 1.72
C THR A 215 12.64 -5.31 1.91
N PRO A 216 11.56 -5.93 2.41
CA PRO A 216 10.36 -5.20 2.79
C PRO A 216 10.62 -4.05 3.78
N GLU A 217 11.59 -4.22 4.68
CA GLU A 217 11.98 -3.24 5.68
C GLU A 217 12.63 -1.99 5.04
N GLU A 218 13.45 -2.16 4.01
CA GLU A 218 14.04 -1.04 3.27
C GLU A 218 12.93 -0.15 2.67
N ILE A 219 11.88 -0.78 2.09
CA ILE A 219 10.74 -0.05 1.53
C ILE A 219 9.89 0.58 2.64
N ALA A 220 9.69 -0.11 3.75
CA ALA A 220 8.94 0.39 4.89
C ALA A 220 9.57 1.68 5.47
N HIS A 221 10.89 1.75 5.58
CA HIS A 221 11.59 2.97 6.04
C HIS A 221 11.34 4.15 5.09
N VAL A 222 11.33 3.93 3.78
CA VAL A 222 10.99 4.99 2.80
C VAL A 222 9.53 5.45 3.00
N ILE A 223 8.59 4.52 3.19
CA ILE A 223 7.18 4.85 3.42
C ILE A 223 7.03 5.68 4.70
N VAL A 224 7.68 5.29 5.80
CA VAL A 224 7.66 6.04 7.07
C VAL A 224 8.21 7.44 6.87
N PHE A 225 9.35 7.59 6.19
CA PHE A 225 9.93 8.90 5.89
C PHE A 225 8.97 9.77 5.07
N VAL A 226 8.43 9.26 3.95
CA VAL A 226 7.52 10.01 3.06
C VAL A 226 6.23 10.41 3.78
N ALA A 227 5.75 9.57 4.70
CA ALA A 227 4.56 9.87 5.51
C ALA A 227 4.83 10.91 6.60
N SER A 228 6.05 11.06 7.06
CA SER A 228 6.44 11.93 8.17
C SER A 228 6.46 13.42 7.80
N ALA A 229 6.50 14.29 8.81
CA ALA A 229 6.67 15.72 8.63
C ALA A 229 8.01 16.13 7.99
N ASN A 230 9.00 15.24 7.99
CA ASN A 230 10.31 15.49 7.37
C ASN A 230 10.26 15.50 5.83
N ALA A 231 9.17 15.00 5.25
CA ALA A 231 8.92 14.98 3.80
C ALA A 231 7.85 16.02 3.38
N SER A 232 7.76 17.12 4.09
CA SER A 232 6.84 18.23 3.81
C SER A 232 7.37 19.11 2.67
#